data_77e98f371f1b1916c6580ec7cd4009c5
#
_entry.id   77e98f371f1b1916c6580ec7cd4009c5
#
_cell.length_a   1.000
_cell.length_b   1.000
_cell.length_c   1.000
_cell.angle_alpha   90.00
_cell.angle_beta   90.00
_cell.angle_gamma   90.00
#
_symmetry.space_group_name_H-M   'P 1'
#
loop_
_entity.id
_entity.type
_entity.pdbx_description
1 polymer ?
#
loop_
_entity_poly.entity_id
_entity_poly.type
_entity_poly.pdbx_seq_one_letter_code
_entity_poly.pdbx_strand_id
1 'polypeptide(L)'
;MRIYKIVGIVLSAMLLLASCTNSDLEKKKVKIAYANWLEGIAMSHLAKVVLEEHGYEVELQNADLAPIFVSMSGKKSDVFLDAWLPITMKDYMDQYGDSIEFLGEVYGEARVGLVVPQYVTIHSINELEANKDRFSSEIVGIDAGAGIMKTTDKAIAAYGLDGYTLMTSSSSTMLASLKKAMDKGEWIVITGWTPHWMFDQFDLKFLDDPKKVYGDLEEIHAIAWKGFSEKDPFAAEFFGNIKLTTEELSSFMTAMKDARMDEEEIARKWRDEHRLLVDSWIPKSEN
;
A
#
# COMPACT_ATOMS: atom_id res chain seq x y z
N MET A 1 4.50 -58.07 49.10
CA MET A 1 5.51 -57.02 48.79
C MET A 1 5.93 -56.89 47.31
N ARG A 2 5.68 -57.85 46.40
CA ARG A 2 6.00 -57.78 44.97
C ARG A 2 4.95 -57.10 44.11
N ILE A 3 3.68 -57.14 44.49
CA ILE A 3 2.57 -56.57 43.67
C ILE A 3 2.54 -55.06 43.72
N TYR A 4 2.89 -54.40 44.80
CA TYR A 4 2.92 -52.93 44.94
C TYR A 4 4.06 -52.27 44.14
N LYS A 5 5.15 -53.02 43.82
CA LYS A 5 6.25 -52.48 42.97
C LYS A 5 5.88 -52.46 41.50
N ILE A 6 5.02 -53.34 41.05
CA ILE A 6 4.59 -53.39 39.63
C ILE A 6 3.54 -52.30 39.34
N VAL A 7 2.62 -52.07 40.28
CA VAL A 7 1.60 -50.99 40.14
C VAL A 7 2.24 -49.61 40.13
N GLY A 8 3.29 -49.38 40.94
CA GLY A 8 4.01 -48.09 40.94
C GLY A 8 4.75 -47.80 39.63
N ILE A 9 5.29 -48.80 38.94
CA ILE A 9 6.02 -48.64 37.66
C ILE A 9 5.06 -48.40 36.52
N VAL A 10 3.87 -49.00 36.49
CA VAL A 10 2.85 -48.77 35.44
C VAL A 10 2.21 -47.38 35.59
N LEU A 11 1.97 -46.89 36.83
CA LEU A 11 1.45 -45.58 37.07
C LEU A 11 2.47 -44.46 36.72
N SER A 12 3.77 -44.69 36.89
CA SER A 12 4.86 -43.79 36.57
C SER A 12 5.08 -43.71 35.04
N ALA A 13 4.84 -44.82 34.30
CA ALA A 13 4.93 -44.85 32.84
C ALA A 13 3.74 -44.15 32.16
N MET A 14 2.53 -44.15 32.75
CA MET A 14 1.38 -43.44 32.23
C MET A 14 1.48 -41.90 32.41
N LEU A 15 2.21 -41.42 33.43
CA LEU A 15 2.44 -39.98 33.66
C LEU A 15 3.47 -39.40 32.69
N LEU A 16 4.32 -40.22 32.06
CA LEU A 16 5.31 -39.77 31.06
C LEU A 16 4.75 -39.66 29.63
N LEU A 17 3.57 -40.26 29.36
CA LEU A 17 2.90 -40.16 28.07
C LEU A 17 1.91 -38.99 27.97
N ALA A 18 1.62 -38.29 29.07
CA ALA A 18 0.76 -37.11 29.08
C ALA A 18 1.52 -35.77 28.91
N SER A 19 2.85 -35.82 28.71
CA SER A 19 3.71 -34.63 28.57
C SER A 19 4.11 -34.30 27.12
N CYS A 20 3.43 -34.87 26.16
CA CYS A 20 3.66 -34.53 24.76
C CYS A 20 2.32 -34.20 24.10
N THR A 21 1.91 -32.95 24.13
CA THR A 21 1.18 -32.24 23.08
C THR A 21 0.76 -30.84 23.56
N ASN A 22 1.71 -29.99 23.81
CA ASN A 22 1.58 -28.57 23.49
C ASN A 22 2.91 -28.16 22.85
N SER A 23 3.16 -28.63 21.64
CA SER A 23 3.95 -27.82 20.73
C SER A 23 3.05 -26.63 20.42
N ASP A 24 3.19 -25.54 21.14
CA ASP A 24 2.92 -24.24 20.57
C ASP A 24 3.76 -24.22 19.27
N LEU A 25 3.12 -24.55 18.17
CA LEU A 25 3.70 -24.36 16.85
C LEU A 25 3.98 -22.87 16.81
N GLU A 26 5.25 -22.50 16.92
CA GLU A 26 5.68 -21.12 16.84
C GLU A 26 5.10 -20.54 15.55
N LYS A 27 4.14 -19.61 15.69
CA LYS A 27 3.47 -19.04 14.52
C LYS A 27 4.52 -18.38 13.65
N LYS A 28 4.46 -18.64 12.37
CA LYS A 28 5.27 -17.90 11.40
C LYS A 28 4.94 -16.42 11.51
N LYS A 29 5.97 -15.57 11.49
CA LYS A 29 5.80 -14.12 11.64
C LYS A 29 6.10 -13.41 10.34
N VAL A 30 5.21 -12.49 9.95
CA VAL A 30 5.39 -11.61 8.81
C VAL A 30 5.15 -10.18 9.24
N LYS A 31 6.02 -9.27 8.81
CA LYS A 31 5.92 -7.84 9.03
C LYS A 31 5.63 -7.13 7.72
N ILE A 32 4.48 -6.51 7.62
CA ILE A 32 4.05 -5.75 6.46
C ILE A 32 4.22 -4.27 6.76
N ALA A 33 5.12 -3.60 6.04
CA ALA A 33 5.25 -2.16 6.11
C ALA A 33 4.23 -1.49 5.16
N TYR A 34 3.70 -0.33 5.53
CA TYR A 34 2.80 0.43 4.69
C TYR A 34 2.90 1.93 4.97
N ALA A 35 2.67 2.75 3.94
CA ALA A 35 2.51 4.18 4.08
C ALA A 35 1.03 4.53 4.39
N ASN A 36 0.80 5.73 4.90
CA ASN A 36 -0.55 6.16 5.29
C ASN A 36 -1.38 6.61 4.07
N TRP A 37 -1.44 5.76 3.05
CA TRP A 37 -2.26 5.90 1.86
C TRP A 37 -3.31 4.80 1.84
N LEU A 38 -4.54 5.12 1.40
CA LEU A 38 -5.68 4.21 1.56
C LEU A 38 -5.52 2.88 0.83
N GLU A 39 -4.89 2.87 -0.35
CA GLU A 39 -4.58 1.65 -1.08
C GLU A 39 -3.62 0.75 -0.29
N GLY A 40 -2.55 1.32 0.23
CA GLY A 40 -1.57 0.59 1.05
C GLY A 40 -2.16 0.08 2.36
N ILE A 41 -3.00 0.89 3.03
CA ILE A 41 -3.75 0.49 4.23
C ILE A 41 -4.67 -0.69 3.90
N ALA A 42 -5.50 -0.57 2.86
CA ALA A 42 -6.46 -1.58 2.45
C ALA A 42 -5.77 -2.92 2.17
N MET A 43 -4.77 -2.92 1.30
CA MET A 43 -4.02 -4.13 0.92
C MET A 43 -3.31 -4.77 2.12
N SER A 44 -2.69 -3.96 2.98
CA SER A 44 -1.95 -4.47 4.14
C SER A 44 -2.85 -5.10 5.19
N HIS A 45 -4.01 -4.50 5.50
CA HIS A 45 -4.98 -5.07 6.42
C HIS A 45 -5.65 -6.33 5.86
N LEU A 46 -5.92 -6.36 4.55
CA LEU A 46 -6.44 -7.57 3.90
C LEU A 46 -5.44 -8.72 3.95
N ALA A 47 -4.19 -8.45 3.60
CA ALA A 47 -3.13 -9.45 3.67
C ALA A 47 -2.93 -9.98 5.10
N LYS A 48 -2.99 -9.09 6.11
CA LYS A 48 -2.96 -9.50 7.53
C LYS A 48 -4.09 -10.46 7.85
N VAL A 49 -5.33 -10.10 7.52
CA VAL A 49 -6.51 -10.94 7.79
C VAL A 49 -6.36 -12.33 7.18
N VAL A 50 -5.94 -12.40 5.92
CA VAL A 50 -5.80 -13.68 5.21
C VAL A 50 -4.67 -14.52 5.78
N LEU A 51 -3.49 -13.95 6.03
CA LEU A 51 -2.36 -14.69 6.58
C LEU A 51 -2.62 -15.18 8.01
N GLU A 52 -3.32 -14.41 8.84
CA GLU A 52 -3.68 -14.83 10.20
C GLU A 52 -4.63 -16.04 10.20
N GLU A 53 -5.53 -16.14 9.21
CA GLU A 53 -6.37 -17.33 9.00
C GLU A 53 -5.56 -18.57 8.60
N HIS A 54 -4.37 -18.36 8.05
CA HIS A 54 -3.43 -19.41 7.68
C HIS A 54 -2.34 -19.65 8.75
N GLY A 55 -2.57 -19.17 9.98
CA GLY A 55 -1.73 -19.47 11.15
C GLY A 55 -0.51 -18.57 11.31
N TYR A 56 -0.45 -17.45 10.60
CA TYR A 56 0.60 -16.45 10.79
C TYR A 56 0.30 -15.52 11.97
N GLU A 57 1.35 -14.89 12.49
CA GLU A 57 1.30 -13.68 13.32
C GLU A 57 1.76 -12.53 12.44
N VAL A 58 0.87 -11.56 12.14
CA VAL A 58 1.18 -10.46 11.24
C VAL A 58 1.27 -9.14 11.98
N GLU A 59 2.43 -8.49 11.87
CA GLU A 59 2.69 -7.14 12.38
C GLU A 59 2.58 -6.13 11.26
N LEU A 60 1.68 -5.15 11.41
CA LEU A 60 1.58 -4.01 10.49
C LEU A 60 2.43 -2.85 11.00
N GLN A 61 3.29 -2.30 10.11
CA GLN A 61 4.22 -1.24 10.43
C GLN A 61 3.94 -0.01 9.57
N ASN A 62 3.23 0.97 10.14
CA ASN A 62 3.02 2.26 9.47
C ASN A 62 4.27 3.11 9.56
N ALA A 63 4.74 3.62 8.42
CA ALA A 63 5.89 4.52 8.34
C ALA A 63 5.87 5.32 7.02
N ASP A 64 6.68 6.38 6.97
CA ASP A 64 6.97 7.07 5.72
C ASP A 64 7.79 6.19 4.77
N LEU A 65 7.76 6.52 3.47
CA LEU A 65 8.37 5.68 2.43
C LEU A 65 9.86 5.41 2.63
N ALA A 66 10.65 6.44 3.00
CA ALA A 66 12.09 6.25 3.22
C ALA A 66 12.42 5.28 4.37
N PRO A 67 11.82 5.38 5.57
CA PRO A 67 11.91 4.36 6.62
C PRO A 67 11.48 2.96 6.17
N ILE A 68 10.44 2.83 5.32
CA ILE A 68 10.00 1.52 4.78
C ILE A 68 11.15 0.86 4.02
N PHE A 69 11.74 1.54 3.03
CA PHE A 69 12.84 0.98 2.25
C PHE A 69 14.08 0.67 3.09
N VAL A 70 14.43 1.53 4.06
CA VAL A 70 15.51 1.27 5.02
C VAL A 70 15.22 0.03 5.86
N SER A 71 13.98 -0.11 6.35
CA SER A 71 13.55 -1.25 7.17
C SER A 71 13.62 -2.56 6.39
N MET A 72 13.13 -2.57 5.14
CA MET A 72 13.17 -3.73 4.26
C MET A 72 14.60 -4.12 3.89
N SER A 73 15.46 -3.14 3.50
CA SER A 73 16.86 -3.43 3.18
C SER A 73 17.62 -4.00 4.38
N GLY A 74 17.22 -3.62 5.60
CA GLY A 74 17.75 -4.15 6.87
C GLY A 74 17.03 -5.42 7.36
N LYS A 75 16.11 -5.99 6.60
CA LYS A 75 15.29 -7.18 6.95
C LYS A 75 14.50 -7.02 8.25
N LYS A 76 14.09 -5.80 8.57
CA LYS A 76 13.28 -5.48 9.77
C LYS A 76 11.79 -5.46 9.45
N SER A 77 11.42 -5.15 8.22
CA SER A 77 10.10 -5.36 7.62
C SER A 77 10.24 -6.38 6.50
N ASP A 78 9.24 -7.23 6.30
CA ASP A 78 9.31 -8.31 5.33
C ASP A 78 8.78 -7.88 3.96
N VAL A 79 7.62 -7.25 3.90
CA VAL A 79 6.88 -6.96 2.65
C VAL A 79 6.34 -5.54 2.64
N PHE A 80 6.26 -4.96 1.44
CA PHE A 80 5.56 -3.73 1.12
C PHE A 80 4.73 -3.95 -0.14
N LEU A 81 3.41 -3.68 -0.09
CA LEU A 81 2.45 -4.02 -1.15
C LEU A 81 2.15 -2.87 -2.11
N ASP A 82 2.77 -1.73 -1.94
CA ASP A 82 2.37 -0.48 -2.56
C ASP A 82 3.56 0.21 -3.25
N ALA A 83 4.38 -0.58 -3.98
CA ALA A 83 5.54 -0.07 -4.70
C ALA A 83 5.16 0.37 -6.12
N TRP A 84 5.05 1.68 -6.34
CA TRP A 84 4.71 2.32 -7.60
C TRP A 84 5.92 2.46 -8.51
N LEU A 85 5.93 1.72 -9.62
CA LEU A 85 7.07 1.56 -10.51
C LEU A 85 6.64 1.64 -11.99
N PRO A 86 7.53 2.09 -12.88
CA PRO A 86 8.98 2.30 -12.71
C PRO A 86 9.40 3.73 -12.32
N ILE A 87 8.50 4.71 -12.20
CA ILE A 87 8.85 6.14 -12.16
C ILE A 87 8.75 6.70 -10.74
N THR A 88 7.57 6.56 -10.12
CA THR A 88 7.26 7.21 -8.84
C THR A 88 8.24 6.85 -7.72
N MET A 89 8.59 5.57 -7.59
CA MET A 89 9.53 5.10 -6.57
C MET A 89 10.92 4.77 -7.11
N LYS A 90 11.23 5.25 -8.33
CA LYS A 90 12.53 4.99 -8.98
C LYS A 90 13.72 5.31 -8.09
N ASP A 91 13.73 6.48 -7.45
CA ASP A 91 14.88 6.92 -6.63
C ASP A 91 15.14 5.96 -5.45
N TYR A 92 14.08 5.35 -4.88
CA TYR A 92 14.20 4.33 -3.84
C TYR A 92 14.71 3.00 -4.39
N MET A 93 14.25 2.60 -5.58
CA MET A 93 14.74 1.39 -6.22
C MET A 93 16.19 1.53 -6.71
N ASP A 94 16.60 2.71 -7.18
CA ASP A 94 18.00 2.99 -7.50
C ASP A 94 18.92 2.85 -6.26
N GLN A 95 18.41 3.18 -5.08
CA GLN A 95 19.20 3.15 -3.84
C GLN A 95 19.17 1.78 -3.14
N TYR A 96 18.03 1.09 -3.14
CA TYR A 96 17.79 -0.11 -2.32
C TYR A 96 17.50 -1.36 -3.14
N GLY A 97 17.32 -1.26 -4.46
CA GLY A 97 16.86 -2.35 -5.33
C GLY A 97 17.68 -3.63 -5.25
N ASP A 98 19.00 -3.52 -5.03
CA ASP A 98 19.86 -4.70 -4.84
C ASP A 98 19.49 -5.55 -3.61
N SER A 99 18.80 -4.94 -2.63
CA SER A 99 18.34 -5.57 -1.38
C SER A 99 16.87 -5.96 -1.43
N ILE A 100 16.19 -5.75 -2.55
CA ILE A 100 14.76 -5.95 -2.73
C ILE A 100 14.53 -7.07 -3.77
N GLU A 101 13.46 -7.83 -3.62
CA GLU A 101 12.93 -8.71 -4.64
C GLU A 101 11.47 -8.41 -4.92
N PHE A 102 11.06 -8.63 -6.16
CA PHE A 102 9.68 -8.50 -6.59
C PHE A 102 8.94 -9.79 -6.30
N LEU A 103 7.77 -9.68 -5.68
CA LEU A 103 6.89 -10.82 -5.44
C LEU A 103 5.84 -10.93 -6.55
N GLY A 104 5.23 -9.82 -6.95
CA GLY A 104 4.24 -9.79 -8.02
C GLY A 104 3.70 -8.38 -8.27
N GLU A 105 3.02 -8.22 -9.40
CA GLU A 105 2.23 -7.04 -9.74
C GLU A 105 0.86 -7.15 -9.06
N VAL A 106 0.51 -6.14 -8.27
CA VAL A 106 -0.79 -6.03 -7.57
C VAL A 106 -1.82 -5.32 -8.43
N TYR A 107 -1.38 -4.29 -9.17
CA TYR A 107 -2.23 -3.47 -10.02
C TYR A 107 -1.43 -2.87 -11.19
N GLY A 108 -1.95 -2.95 -12.42
CA GLY A 108 -1.18 -2.67 -13.65
C GLY A 108 -1.50 -1.37 -14.39
N GLU A 109 -2.44 -0.54 -13.92
CA GLU A 109 -2.89 0.66 -14.66
C GLU A 109 -2.82 1.93 -13.78
N ALA A 110 -1.79 2.02 -12.95
CA ALA A 110 -1.60 3.13 -12.03
C ALA A 110 -1.15 4.40 -12.79
N ARG A 111 -1.70 5.54 -12.43
CA ARG A 111 -1.33 6.84 -12.98
C ARG A 111 -1.10 7.85 -11.88
N VAL A 112 -0.07 8.65 -12.01
CA VAL A 112 0.20 9.82 -11.15
C VAL A 112 0.26 11.10 -11.96
N GLY A 113 -0.03 12.25 -11.36
CA GLY A 113 0.05 13.53 -12.04
C GLY A 113 -0.52 14.69 -11.23
N LEU A 114 -0.67 15.83 -11.88
CA LEU A 114 -1.39 16.96 -11.35
C LEU A 114 -2.87 16.86 -11.71
N VAL A 115 -3.71 17.07 -10.71
CA VAL A 115 -5.16 16.92 -10.81
C VAL A 115 -5.83 18.24 -10.44
N VAL A 116 -6.87 18.58 -11.18
CA VAL A 116 -7.70 19.76 -10.95
C VAL A 116 -9.18 19.39 -11.01
N PRO A 117 -10.09 20.17 -10.37
CA PRO A 117 -11.52 20.02 -10.60
C PRO A 117 -11.90 20.20 -12.08
N GLN A 118 -12.90 19.46 -12.55
CA GLN A 118 -13.34 19.48 -13.94
C GLN A 118 -13.73 20.87 -14.45
N TYR A 119 -14.26 21.74 -13.58
CA TYR A 119 -14.64 23.12 -13.92
C TYR A 119 -13.44 24.05 -14.17
N VAL A 120 -12.22 23.65 -13.82
CA VAL A 120 -11.00 24.38 -14.15
C VAL A 120 -10.77 24.34 -15.65
N THR A 121 -10.59 25.50 -16.29
CA THR A 121 -10.63 25.61 -17.75
C THR A 121 -9.32 25.28 -18.47
N ILE A 122 -8.20 25.10 -17.73
CA ILE A 122 -6.94 24.62 -18.32
C ILE A 122 -6.93 23.09 -18.46
N HIS A 123 -6.13 22.61 -19.39
CA HIS A 123 -6.05 21.17 -19.71
C HIS A 123 -4.62 20.61 -19.62
N SER A 124 -3.61 21.46 -19.56
CA SER A 124 -2.21 21.03 -19.58
C SER A 124 -1.38 21.70 -18.48
N ILE A 125 -0.35 21.03 -18.01
CA ILE A 125 0.65 21.55 -17.06
C ILE A 125 1.33 22.81 -17.66
N ASN A 126 1.49 22.89 -18.98
CA ASN A 126 2.02 24.08 -19.66
C ASN A 126 1.23 25.37 -19.38
N GLU A 127 -0.03 25.27 -19.00
CA GLU A 127 -0.91 26.43 -18.80
C GLU A 127 -0.89 26.94 -17.35
N LEU A 128 -0.27 26.21 -16.43
CA LEU A 128 -0.26 26.55 -15.00
C LEU A 128 0.40 27.92 -14.75
N GLU A 129 1.61 28.18 -15.29
CA GLU A 129 2.34 29.41 -14.99
C GLU A 129 1.54 30.66 -15.41
N ALA A 130 0.87 30.62 -16.55
CA ALA A 130 0.01 31.74 -17.00
C ALA A 130 -1.25 31.96 -16.12
N ASN A 131 -1.62 30.99 -15.32
CA ASN A 131 -2.81 30.99 -14.46
C ASN A 131 -2.49 30.93 -12.98
N LYS A 132 -1.24 31.14 -12.56
CA LYS A 132 -0.75 30.90 -11.20
C LYS A 132 -1.55 31.65 -10.12
N ASP A 133 -1.96 32.87 -10.40
CA ASP A 133 -2.72 33.68 -9.43
C ASP A 133 -4.07 33.02 -9.10
N ARG A 134 -4.68 32.31 -10.04
CA ARG A 134 -5.95 31.59 -9.85
C ARG A 134 -5.79 30.36 -8.94
N PHE A 135 -4.60 29.80 -8.89
CA PHE A 135 -4.22 28.67 -8.01
C PHE A 135 -3.52 29.13 -6.73
N SER A 136 -3.54 30.44 -6.43
CA SER A 136 -2.80 31.01 -5.30
C SER A 136 -1.29 30.72 -5.35
N SER A 137 -0.74 30.40 -6.52
CA SER A 137 0.64 29.98 -6.73
C SER A 137 1.05 28.74 -5.91
N GLU A 138 0.10 27.84 -5.65
CA GLU A 138 0.30 26.63 -4.85
C GLU A 138 -0.09 25.36 -5.60
N ILE A 139 0.71 24.31 -5.45
CA ILE A 139 0.37 22.92 -5.75
C ILE A 139 0.24 22.20 -4.43
N VAL A 140 -0.94 21.71 -4.11
CA VAL A 140 -1.16 21.03 -2.82
C VAL A 140 -0.79 19.56 -2.96
N GLY A 141 0.26 19.15 -2.27
CA GLY A 141 0.78 17.78 -2.28
C GLY A 141 0.52 17.01 -1.00
N ILE A 142 1.21 15.90 -0.87
CA ILE A 142 1.12 14.98 0.26
C ILE A 142 2.45 14.96 1.06
N ASP A 143 2.79 13.84 1.67
CA ASP A 143 4.00 13.68 2.48
C ASP A 143 5.27 13.93 1.65
N ALA A 144 6.20 14.72 2.20
CA ALA A 144 7.41 15.15 1.48
C ALA A 144 8.27 14.00 0.93
N GLY A 145 8.21 12.83 1.59
CA GLY A 145 8.94 11.61 1.18
C GLY A 145 8.29 10.82 0.06
N ALA A 146 7.04 11.14 -0.29
CA ALA A 146 6.31 10.43 -1.33
C ALA A 146 6.95 10.62 -2.71
N GLY A 147 6.97 9.57 -3.53
CA GLY A 147 7.56 9.60 -4.86
C GLY A 147 6.92 10.67 -5.78
N ILE A 148 5.60 10.81 -5.73
CA ILE A 148 4.85 11.82 -6.48
C ILE A 148 5.31 13.25 -6.17
N MET A 149 5.70 13.54 -4.92
CA MET A 149 6.22 14.86 -4.54
C MET A 149 7.55 15.15 -5.24
N LYS A 150 8.47 14.18 -5.23
CA LYS A 150 9.75 14.30 -5.94
C LYS A 150 9.55 14.44 -7.45
N THR A 151 8.60 13.72 -8.02
CA THR A 151 8.24 13.85 -9.44
C THR A 151 7.60 15.21 -9.72
N THR A 152 6.80 15.75 -8.80
CA THR A 152 6.22 17.09 -8.92
C THR A 152 7.30 18.19 -8.86
N ASP A 153 8.31 18.08 -8.02
CA ASP A 153 9.46 19.00 -8.02
C ASP A 153 10.18 18.98 -9.39
N LYS A 154 10.39 17.78 -9.98
CA LYS A 154 10.93 17.64 -11.33
C LYS A 154 10.01 18.30 -12.39
N ALA A 155 8.68 18.17 -12.22
CA ALA A 155 7.71 18.81 -13.12
C ALA A 155 7.73 20.33 -13.00
N ILE A 156 7.79 20.88 -11.79
CA ILE A 156 7.93 22.33 -11.55
C ILE A 156 9.15 22.85 -12.32
N ALA A 157 10.29 22.23 -12.17
CA ALA A 157 11.52 22.63 -12.90
C ALA A 157 11.37 22.47 -14.42
N ALA A 158 10.85 21.33 -14.87
CA ALA A 158 10.72 21.03 -16.30
C ALA A 158 9.76 21.96 -17.02
N TYR A 159 8.68 22.35 -16.37
CA TYR A 159 7.65 23.22 -16.96
C TYR A 159 7.87 24.72 -16.68
N GLY A 160 8.93 25.08 -15.93
CA GLY A 160 9.22 26.48 -15.58
C GLY A 160 8.13 27.08 -14.69
N LEU A 161 7.64 26.32 -13.72
CA LEU A 161 6.62 26.75 -12.77
C LEU A 161 7.27 27.43 -11.55
N ASP A 162 8.24 28.31 -11.79
CA ASP A 162 9.05 28.93 -10.72
C ASP A 162 8.21 29.81 -9.77
N GLY A 163 7.01 30.20 -10.22
CA GLY A 163 6.04 30.92 -9.39
C GLY A 163 5.22 30.06 -8.44
N TYR A 164 5.35 28.73 -8.50
CA TYR A 164 4.57 27.81 -7.66
C TYR A 164 5.34 27.32 -6.45
N THR A 165 4.62 27.15 -5.36
CA THR A 165 5.10 26.44 -4.17
C THR A 165 4.45 25.07 -4.09
N LEU A 166 5.25 24.00 -4.01
CA LEU A 166 4.74 22.67 -3.70
C LEU A 166 4.50 22.56 -2.18
N MET A 167 3.24 22.54 -1.80
CA MET A 167 2.81 22.47 -0.40
C MET A 167 2.88 21.02 0.09
N THR A 168 3.68 20.77 1.11
CA THR A 168 3.72 19.48 1.79
C THR A 168 2.58 19.36 2.79
N SER A 169 1.83 18.26 2.75
CA SER A 169 0.76 17.98 3.70
C SER A 169 0.63 16.46 3.95
N SER A 170 -0.53 15.97 4.31
CA SER A 170 -0.89 14.55 4.26
C SER A 170 -1.95 14.33 3.19
N SER A 171 -2.14 13.09 2.74
CA SER A 171 -3.21 12.74 1.79
C SER A 171 -4.57 13.25 2.27
N SER A 172 -4.91 13.06 3.55
CA SER A 172 -6.17 13.55 4.13
C SER A 172 -6.29 15.08 4.14
N THR A 173 -5.20 15.81 4.40
CA THR A 173 -5.17 17.28 4.38
C THR A 173 -5.30 17.82 2.96
N MET A 174 -4.62 17.21 1.98
CA MET A 174 -4.75 17.55 0.56
C MET A 174 -6.21 17.39 0.11
N LEU A 175 -6.86 16.27 0.44
CA LEU A 175 -8.25 16.00 0.09
C LEU A 175 -9.24 16.96 0.78
N ALA A 176 -8.96 17.35 2.02
CA ALA A 176 -9.75 18.39 2.71
C ALA A 176 -9.62 19.75 2.02
N SER A 177 -8.41 20.10 1.55
CA SER A 177 -8.16 21.33 0.77
C SER A 177 -8.89 21.29 -0.57
N LEU A 178 -8.83 20.15 -1.29
CA LEU A 178 -9.57 19.92 -2.52
C LEU A 178 -11.08 20.15 -2.31
N LYS A 179 -11.65 19.47 -1.32
CA LYS A 179 -13.08 19.62 -1.01
C LYS A 179 -13.46 21.06 -0.70
N LYS A 180 -12.68 21.73 0.14
CA LYS A 180 -12.93 23.13 0.51
C LYS A 180 -12.90 24.07 -0.69
N ALA A 181 -11.95 23.89 -1.62
CA ALA A 181 -11.86 24.69 -2.84
C ALA A 181 -13.07 24.41 -3.75
N MET A 182 -13.43 23.14 -3.94
CA MET A 182 -14.58 22.75 -4.76
C MET A 182 -15.91 23.30 -4.20
N ASP A 183 -16.12 23.23 -2.88
CA ASP A 183 -17.32 23.79 -2.22
C ASP A 183 -17.49 25.31 -2.48
N LYS A 184 -16.40 26.02 -2.76
CA LYS A 184 -16.38 27.45 -3.06
C LYS A 184 -16.27 27.77 -4.56
N GLY A 185 -16.07 26.80 -5.42
CA GLY A 185 -15.79 27.00 -6.85
C GLY A 185 -14.42 27.66 -7.11
N GLU A 186 -13.49 27.57 -6.16
CA GLU A 186 -12.12 28.08 -6.26
C GLU A 186 -11.26 27.10 -7.08
N TRP A 187 -10.29 27.64 -7.82
CA TRP A 187 -9.33 26.79 -8.52
C TRP A 187 -8.30 26.21 -7.55
N ILE A 188 -8.01 24.95 -7.72
CA ILE A 188 -6.98 24.24 -6.96
C ILE A 188 -6.28 23.23 -7.89
N VAL A 189 -4.99 23.06 -7.71
CA VAL A 189 -4.22 21.98 -8.29
C VAL A 189 -3.59 21.15 -7.17
N ILE A 190 -3.77 19.84 -7.27
CA ILE A 190 -3.26 18.88 -6.28
C ILE A 190 -2.37 17.85 -6.97
N THR A 191 -1.51 17.19 -6.22
CA THR A 191 -0.95 15.90 -6.63
C THR A 191 -2.03 14.84 -6.56
N GLY A 192 -2.12 13.97 -7.55
CA GLY A 192 -3.18 12.95 -7.57
C GLY A 192 -2.75 11.68 -8.30
N TRP A 193 -3.45 10.60 -8.01
CA TRP A 193 -3.19 9.30 -8.60
C TRP A 193 -4.45 8.46 -8.77
N THR A 194 -4.40 7.51 -9.68
CA THR A 194 -5.39 6.44 -9.84
C THR A 194 -4.71 5.09 -9.69
N PRO A 195 -5.38 4.10 -9.07
CA PRO A 195 -6.74 4.16 -8.52
C PRO A 195 -6.83 4.99 -7.25
N HIS A 196 -7.90 5.79 -7.12
CA HIS A 196 -8.20 6.53 -5.90
C HIS A 196 -9.69 6.91 -5.86
N TRP A 197 -10.36 6.68 -4.74
CA TRP A 197 -11.79 6.96 -4.51
C TRP A 197 -12.19 8.42 -4.77
N MET A 198 -11.24 9.38 -4.76
CA MET A 198 -11.57 10.78 -4.98
C MET A 198 -12.16 11.05 -6.37
N PHE A 199 -11.80 10.24 -7.38
CA PHE A 199 -12.35 10.36 -8.74
C PHE A 199 -13.81 9.88 -8.84
N ASP A 200 -14.23 8.99 -7.93
CA ASP A 200 -15.63 8.56 -7.84
C ASP A 200 -16.48 9.61 -7.09
N GLN A 201 -15.88 10.33 -6.16
CA GLN A 201 -16.58 11.31 -5.33
C GLN A 201 -16.58 12.72 -5.88
N PHE A 202 -15.54 13.12 -6.59
CA PHE A 202 -15.35 14.48 -7.11
C PHE A 202 -15.18 14.43 -8.62
N ASP A 203 -15.75 15.41 -9.31
CA ASP A 203 -15.55 15.59 -10.75
C ASP A 203 -14.18 16.23 -11.01
N LEU A 204 -13.19 15.40 -11.29
CA LEU A 204 -11.78 15.75 -11.42
C LEU A 204 -11.22 15.36 -12.78
N LYS A 205 -10.13 16.01 -13.15
CA LYS A 205 -9.31 15.63 -14.30
C LYS A 205 -7.82 15.78 -14.03
N PHE A 206 -7.04 14.90 -14.63
CA PHE A 206 -5.60 15.11 -14.76
C PHE A 206 -5.31 16.22 -15.76
N LEU A 207 -4.28 17.03 -15.46
CA LEU A 207 -3.67 17.88 -16.48
C LEU A 207 -2.78 17.03 -17.39
N ASP A 208 -2.81 17.34 -18.69
CA ASP A 208 -1.91 16.71 -19.67
C ASP A 208 -0.45 17.05 -19.31
N ASP A 209 0.40 16.04 -19.40
CA ASP A 209 1.85 16.11 -19.19
C ASP A 209 2.62 15.89 -20.53
N PRO A 210 2.69 16.88 -21.43
CA PRO A 210 3.34 16.71 -22.73
C PRO A 210 4.83 16.39 -22.64
N LYS A 211 5.49 16.72 -21.52
CA LYS A 211 6.91 16.41 -21.31
C LYS A 211 7.13 15.04 -20.66
N LYS A 212 6.04 14.33 -20.36
CA LYS A 212 6.07 12.99 -19.74
C LYS A 212 6.93 12.91 -18.46
N VAL A 213 6.89 13.94 -17.63
CA VAL A 213 7.64 13.98 -16.38
C VAL A 213 7.08 12.95 -15.38
N TYR A 214 5.74 12.79 -15.39
CA TYR A 214 5.05 11.75 -14.61
C TYR A 214 5.05 10.40 -15.32
N GLY A 215 5.51 10.33 -16.58
CA GLY A 215 5.55 9.12 -17.39
C GLY A 215 4.20 8.73 -17.98
N ASP A 216 4.12 7.46 -18.35
CA ASP A 216 2.89 6.80 -18.81
C ASP A 216 2.24 6.08 -17.60
N LEU A 217 1.51 4.99 -17.80
CA LEU A 217 0.98 4.17 -16.71
C LEU A 217 2.11 3.46 -15.95
N GLU A 218 1.91 3.30 -14.67
CA GLU A 218 2.79 2.55 -13.78
C GLU A 218 2.09 1.30 -13.26
N GLU A 219 2.85 0.45 -12.60
CA GLU A 219 2.37 -0.74 -11.91
C GLU A 219 2.60 -0.60 -10.41
N ILE A 220 1.68 -1.11 -9.61
CA ILE A 220 1.86 -1.27 -8.16
C ILE A 220 2.32 -2.70 -7.91
N HIS A 221 3.45 -2.84 -7.25
CA HIS A 221 4.07 -4.14 -6.96
C HIS A 221 4.08 -4.47 -5.48
N ALA A 222 3.91 -5.76 -5.18
CA ALA A 222 4.34 -6.35 -3.93
C ALA A 222 5.86 -6.59 -4.00
N ILE A 223 6.60 -6.03 -3.05
CA ILE A 223 8.05 -6.20 -2.93
C ILE A 223 8.42 -6.69 -1.53
N ALA A 224 9.54 -7.40 -1.44
CA ALA A 224 10.09 -7.90 -0.18
C ALA A 224 11.61 -7.70 -0.14
N TRP A 225 12.25 -7.92 1.03
CA TRP A 225 13.70 -7.98 1.07
C TRP A 225 14.21 -9.23 0.35
N LYS A 226 15.35 -9.11 -0.30
CA LYS A 226 15.94 -10.16 -1.14
C LYS A 226 16.27 -11.44 -0.36
N GLY A 227 15.60 -12.53 -0.74
CA GLY A 227 15.66 -13.84 -0.08
C GLY A 227 14.45 -14.14 0.80
N PHE A 228 13.42 -13.27 0.81
CA PHE A 228 12.17 -13.54 1.53
C PHE A 228 11.44 -14.75 0.95
N SER A 229 11.41 -14.89 -0.37
CA SER A 229 10.78 -16.04 -1.06
C SER A 229 11.41 -17.37 -0.68
N GLU A 230 12.72 -17.39 -0.41
CA GLU A 230 13.41 -18.58 0.07
C GLU A 230 13.10 -18.88 1.55
N LYS A 231 12.94 -17.81 2.37
CA LYS A 231 12.63 -17.91 3.79
C LYS A 231 11.21 -18.39 4.03
N ASP A 232 10.24 -17.84 3.31
CA ASP A 232 8.82 -18.15 3.44
C ASP A 232 8.12 -18.23 2.07
N PRO A 233 8.27 -19.37 1.36
CA PRO A 233 7.68 -19.54 0.03
C PRO A 233 6.16 -19.34 0.00
N PHE A 234 5.43 -19.79 1.04
CA PHE A 234 3.98 -19.65 1.11
C PHE A 234 3.57 -18.17 1.15
N ALA A 235 4.15 -17.40 2.06
CA ALA A 235 3.83 -15.98 2.16
C ALA A 235 4.24 -15.21 0.89
N ALA A 236 5.41 -15.53 0.33
CA ALA A 236 5.88 -14.89 -0.90
C ALA A 236 4.95 -15.18 -2.09
N GLU A 237 4.50 -16.42 -2.28
CA GLU A 237 3.54 -16.79 -3.32
C GLU A 237 2.18 -16.14 -3.09
N PHE A 238 1.69 -16.12 -1.84
CA PHE A 238 0.45 -15.40 -1.49
C PHE A 238 0.51 -13.93 -1.89
N PHE A 239 1.55 -13.21 -1.49
CA PHE A 239 1.72 -11.79 -1.86
C PHE A 239 1.87 -11.60 -3.36
N GLY A 240 2.57 -12.51 -4.04
CA GLY A 240 2.76 -12.47 -5.49
C GLY A 240 1.49 -12.73 -6.29
N ASN A 241 0.52 -13.43 -5.70
CA ASN A 241 -0.75 -13.76 -6.33
C ASN A 241 -1.81 -12.65 -6.15
N ILE A 242 -1.60 -11.68 -5.26
CA ILE A 242 -2.55 -10.58 -5.06
C ILE A 242 -2.67 -9.78 -6.35
N LYS A 243 -3.88 -9.75 -6.92
CA LYS A 243 -4.22 -8.92 -8.07
C LYS A 243 -5.58 -8.30 -7.86
N LEU A 244 -5.66 -7.00 -8.13
CA LEU A 244 -6.86 -6.20 -7.97
C LEU A 244 -7.14 -5.42 -9.26
N THR A 245 -8.39 -5.37 -9.64
CA THR A 245 -8.89 -4.48 -10.69
C THR A 245 -9.09 -3.06 -10.14
N THR A 246 -9.26 -2.08 -11.02
CA THR A 246 -9.59 -0.71 -10.63
C THR A 246 -10.86 -0.66 -9.77
N GLU A 247 -11.89 -1.40 -10.15
CA GLU A 247 -13.18 -1.45 -9.44
C GLU A 247 -13.01 -2.04 -8.03
N GLU A 248 -12.30 -3.17 -7.91
CA GLU A 248 -12.04 -3.82 -6.63
C GLU A 248 -11.24 -2.93 -5.68
N LEU A 249 -10.13 -2.34 -6.15
CA LEU A 249 -9.29 -1.49 -5.30
C LEU A 249 -10.00 -0.18 -4.92
N SER A 250 -10.69 0.49 -5.86
CA SER A 250 -11.46 1.71 -5.58
C SER A 250 -12.61 1.45 -4.61
N SER A 251 -13.34 0.35 -4.76
CA SER A 251 -14.42 -0.03 -3.83
C SER A 251 -13.87 -0.32 -2.43
N PHE A 252 -12.72 -0.98 -2.35
CA PHE A 252 -12.08 -1.28 -1.07
C PHE A 252 -11.60 -0.02 -0.36
N MET A 253 -10.91 0.90 -1.07
CA MET A 253 -10.54 2.21 -0.52
C MET A 253 -11.76 3.02 -0.05
N THR A 254 -12.88 2.94 -0.79
CA THR A 254 -14.13 3.61 -0.39
C THR A 254 -14.66 3.04 0.93
N ALA A 255 -14.58 1.72 1.12
CA ALA A 255 -14.94 1.08 2.38
C ALA A 255 -13.99 1.50 3.52
N MET A 256 -12.68 1.52 3.27
CA MET A 256 -11.67 1.93 4.25
C MET A 256 -11.80 3.40 4.70
N LYS A 257 -12.41 4.26 3.89
CA LYS A 257 -12.68 5.65 4.25
C LYS A 257 -13.73 5.79 5.36
N ASP A 258 -14.55 4.77 5.61
CA ASP A 258 -15.58 4.82 6.66
C ASP A 258 -14.96 4.64 8.05
N ALA A 259 -14.54 5.77 8.64
CA ALA A 259 -13.89 5.83 9.95
C ALA A 259 -14.75 5.34 11.16
N ARG A 260 -15.95 4.77 10.92
CA ARG A 260 -16.79 4.19 11.97
C ARG A 260 -16.45 2.75 12.32
N MET A 261 -15.62 2.11 11.50
CA MET A 261 -15.17 0.73 11.69
C MET A 261 -13.65 0.69 11.78
N ASP A 262 -13.14 -0.32 12.43
CA ASP A 262 -11.71 -0.64 12.44
C ASP A 262 -11.28 -1.16 11.06
N GLU A 263 -10.09 -0.80 10.60
CA GLU A 263 -9.58 -1.16 9.28
C GLU A 263 -9.52 -2.69 9.09
N GLU A 264 -9.21 -3.44 10.15
CA GLU A 264 -9.18 -4.90 10.11
C GLU A 264 -10.60 -5.49 9.97
N GLU A 265 -11.59 -4.89 10.63
CA GLU A 265 -13.00 -5.29 10.49
C GLU A 265 -13.50 -5.04 9.07
N ILE A 266 -13.16 -3.89 8.48
CA ILE A 266 -13.47 -3.57 7.09
C ILE A 266 -12.81 -4.57 6.14
N ALA A 267 -11.53 -4.89 6.36
CA ALA A 267 -10.80 -5.86 5.55
C ALA A 267 -11.43 -7.26 5.63
N ARG A 268 -11.85 -7.71 6.83
CA ARG A 268 -12.58 -8.99 7.01
C ARG A 268 -13.88 -9.01 6.23
N LYS A 269 -14.66 -7.95 6.32
CA LYS A 269 -15.92 -7.84 5.60
C LYS A 269 -15.71 -7.87 4.09
N TRP A 270 -14.77 -7.06 3.59
CA TRP A 270 -14.43 -7.04 2.17
C TRP A 270 -13.95 -8.40 1.68
N ARG A 271 -13.07 -9.09 2.45
CA ARG A 271 -12.63 -10.45 2.18
C ARG A 271 -13.81 -11.42 2.06
N ASP A 272 -14.80 -11.35 2.96
CA ASP A 272 -15.97 -12.23 2.94
C ASP A 272 -16.84 -11.99 1.70
N GLU A 273 -17.00 -10.74 1.31
CA GLU A 273 -17.74 -10.34 0.11
C GLU A 273 -17.02 -10.74 -1.19
N HIS A 274 -15.68 -10.83 -1.19
CA HIS A 274 -14.84 -11.16 -2.34
C HIS A 274 -14.11 -12.51 -2.19
N ARG A 275 -14.72 -13.45 -1.47
CA ARG A 275 -14.07 -14.69 -1.05
C ARG A 275 -13.44 -15.48 -2.18
N LEU A 276 -14.13 -15.63 -3.31
CA LEU A 276 -13.58 -16.39 -4.46
C LEU A 276 -12.30 -15.76 -5.04
N LEU A 277 -12.24 -14.45 -5.07
CA LEU A 277 -11.05 -13.70 -5.49
C LEU A 277 -9.91 -13.94 -4.50
N VAL A 278 -10.16 -13.68 -3.21
CA VAL A 278 -9.14 -13.78 -2.16
C VAL A 278 -8.64 -15.22 -2.00
N ASP A 279 -9.52 -16.22 -2.06
CA ASP A 279 -9.15 -17.63 -2.02
C ASP A 279 -8.26 -18.05 -3.23
N SER A 280 -8.37 -17.33 -4.36
CA SER A 280 -7.52 -17.59 -5.52
C SER A 280 -6.05 -17.18 -5.34
N TRP A 281 -5.77 -16.29 -4.39
CA TRP A 281 -4.41 -15.85 -4.06
C TRP A 281 -3.66 -16.81 -3.14
N ILE A 282 -4.42 -17.70 -2.46
CA ILE A 282 -3.84 -18.62 -1.48
C ILE A 282 -3.08 -19.72 -2.22
N PRO A 283 -1.79 -19.93 -1.89
CA PRO A 283 -1.00 -21.02 -2.48
C PRO A 283 -1.66 -22.36 -2.24
N LYS A 284 -1.72 -23.19 -3.29
CA LYS A 284 -2.21 -24.55 -3.14
C LYS A 284 -1.14 -25.35 -2.40
N SER A 285 -1.50 -25.95 -1.25
CA SER A 285 -0.59 -26.86 -0.56
C SER A 285 -0.17 -27.96 -1.54
N GLU A 286 1.13 -28.10 -1.80
CA GLU A 286 1.63 -29.32 -2.42
C GLU A 286 1.32 -30.50 -1.47
N ASN A 287 0.42 -31.38 -1.90
CA ASN A 287 0.08 -32.64 -1.22
C ASN A 287 1.24 -33.63 -1.31
#